data_75052352bafb76009ff3068fae9a3ae4
#
_entry.id   75052352bafb76009ff3068fae9a3ae4
#
_cell.length_a   1.000
_cell.length_b   1.000
_cell.length_c   1.000
_cell.angle_alpha   90.00
_cell.angle_beta   90.00
_cell.angle_gamma   90.00
#
_symmetry.space_group_name_H-M   'P 1'
#
loop_
_entity.id
_entity.type
_entity.pdbx_description
1 polymer ?
#
loop_
_entity_poly.entity_id
_entity_poly.type
_entity_poly.pdbx_seq_one_letter_code
_entity_poly.pdbx_strand_id
1 'polypeptide(L)'
;MKTKFVAVILGMALLGASSVACAQFGGLGSKLSGVTGGSSSNVSPEGIVTKYVGGAQNVNKADVKMLRAVGLKEEADRAELQAKNLTEGATQGSLEDATKVQTDSSKALQEKFASGKVEMDEKSKKQFADGMVDLAHGLLAYVGMSKEASGFKPAPTAIGSSSLSAAYVVKTLPDSIKSLGSTLKSSIDFAKTNNIPVPKEAADATSAI
;
A
#
# COMPACT_ATOMS: atom_id res chain seq x y z
N MET A 1 35.23 27.27 -41.01
CA MET A 1 34.17 27.38 -42.04
C MET A 1 32.84 27.54 -41.35
N LYS A 2 32.21 28.63 -41.68
CA LYS A 2 30.88 29.06 -41.17
C LYS A 2 29.81 28.25 -41.89
N THR A 3 28.78 27.81 -41.24
CA THR A 3 27.46 27.75 -41.84
C THR A 3 26.38 27.78 -40.75
N LYS A 4 25.65 28.84 -40.86
CA LYS A 4 24.41 29.28 -40.24
C LYS A 4 23.22 28.56 -40.82
N PHE A 5 22.08 28.83 -40.21
CA PHE A 5 20.69 28.71 -40.67
C PHE A 5 19.91 27.57 -40.04
N VAL A 6 18.66 27.69 -39.60
CA VAL A 6 17.65 28.77 -39.68
C VAL A 6 16.60 28.49 -38.59
N ALA A 7 16.10 29.51 -37.96
CA ALA A 7 14.91 29.50 -37.13
C ALA A 7 13.67 29.37 -38.01
N VAL A 8 12.72 28.50 -37.61
CA VAL A 8 11.34 28.66 -38.04
C VAL A 8 10.45 28.65 -36.81
N ILE A 9 9.96 29.83 -36.53
CA ILE A 9 8.84 30.10 -35.63
C ILE A 9 7.58 29.85 -36.47
N LEU A 10 6.70 28.98 -36.01
CA LEU A 10 5.29 29.11 -36.34
C LEU A 10 4.46 28.66 -35.15
N GLY A 11 3.78 29.62 -34.57
CA GLY A 11 2.87 29.45 -33.47
C GLY A 11 1.56 28.80 -33.89
N MET A 12 0.92 28.17 -32.92
CA MET A 12 -0.54 28.17 -32.85
C MET A 12 -0.94 27.93 -31.39
N ALA A 13 -1.53 28.95 -30.83
CA ALA A 13 -2.25 28.88 -29.56
C ALA A 13 -3.50 28.01 -29.76
N LEU A 14 -3.72 27.07 -28.86
CA LEU A 14 -5.05 26.52 -28.58
C LEU A 14 -5.18 26.33 -27.08
N LEU A 15 -5.92 27.25 -26.49
CA LEU A 15 -6.50 27.13 -25.15
C LEU A 15 -7.37 25.85 -25.12
N GLY A 16 -6.94 24.89 -24.34
CA GLY A 16 -7.71 23.73 -23.93
C GLY A 16 -7.65 23.65 -22.43
N ALA A 17 -8.56 24.30 -21.73
CA ALA A 17 -8.80 24.08 -20.32
C ALA A 17 -9.31 22.65 -20.14
N SER A 18 -8.41 21.71 -19.90
CA SER A 18 -8.76 20.39 -19.40
C SER A 18 -8.67 20.43 -17.88
N SER A 19 -9.78 20.79 -17.27
CA SER A 19 -10.06 20.50 -15.86
C SER A 19 -9.88 18.99 -15.67
N VAL A 20 -8.73 18.58 -15.17
CA VAL A 20 -8.53 17.21 -14.68
C VAL A 20 -9.41 17.09 -13.45
N ALA A 21 -10.59 16.52 -13.67
CA ALA A 21 -11.49 16.11 -12.61
C ALA A 21 -10.75 15.12 -11.70
N CYS A 22 -10.27 15.62 -10.56
CA CYS A 22 -9.98 14.83 -9.37
C CYS A 22 -11.32 14.30 -8.81
N ALA A 23 -11.96 13.38 -9.54
CA ALA A 23 -13.24 12.83 -9.15
C ALA A 23 -13.30 11.35 -9.49
N GLN A 24 -12.45 10.55 -8.83
CA GLN A 24 -12.68 9.11 -8.82
C GLN A 24 -12.24 8.40 -7.53
N PHE A 25 -11.90 9.16 -6.49
CA PHE A 25 -11.69 8.56 -5.17
C PHE A 25 -12.93 8.62 -4.26
N GLY A 26 -14.02 9.27 -4.71
CA GLY A 26 -15.29 9.37 -4.00
C GLY A 26 -16.20 8.13 -4.11
N GLY A 27 -15.85 7.15 -4.93
CA GLY A 27 -16.70 5.97 -5.18
C GLY A 27 -16.58 4.84 -4.17
N LEU A 28 -15.51 4.78 -3.39
CA LEU A 28 -15.32 3.74 -2.36
C LEU A 28 -16.06 4.06 -1.05
N GLY A 29 -16.28 5.33 -0.73
CA GLY A 29 -17.04 5.75 0.45
C GLY A 29 -18.54 5.45 0.38
N SER A 30 -19.13 5.48 -0.83
CA SER A 30 -20.58 5.27 -1.00
C SER A 30 -21.00 3.80 -1.00
N LYS A 31 -20.09 2.86 -1.22
CA LYS A 31 -20.40 1.42 -1.08
C LYS A 31 -20.22 0.89 0.35
N LEU A 32 -19.58 1.66 1.23
CA LEU A 32 -19.44 1.29 2.64
C LEU A 32 -20.65 1.68 3.50
N SER A 33 -21.54 2.57 2.99
CA SER A 33 -22.72 3.06 3.75
C SER A 33 -23.95 2.15 3.66
N GLY A 34 -23.86 1.01 2.97
CA GLY A 34 -24.98 0.08 2.76
C GLY A 34 -25.02 -1.14 3.68
N VAL A 35 -24.16 -1.26 4.67
CA VAL A 35 -24.09 -2.45 5.55
C VAL A 35 -24.31 -2.08 7.02
N THR A 36 -25.41 -1.37 7.29
CA THR A 36 -25.97 -1.27 8.64
C THR A 36 -27.32 -1.98 8.66
N GLY A 37 -27.26 -3.28 8.64
CA GLY A 37 -28.44 -4.14 8.80
C GLY A 37 -27.95 -5.56 9.08
N GLY A 38 -28.18 -6.04 10.33
CA GLY A 38 -27.73 -7.35 10.79
C GLY A 38 -28.15 -8.49 9.87
N SER A 39 -27.19 -9.03 9.20
CA SER A 39 -27.22 -10.37 8.60
C SER A 39 -25.79 -10.85 8.64
N SER A 40 -25.57 -12.07 9.09
CA SER A 40 -24.31 -12.78 8.98
C SER A 40 -23.87 -12.72 7.51
N SER A 41 -23.06 -11.72 7.17
CA SER A 41 -22.51 -11.57 5.83
C SER A 41 -21.55 -12.72 5.62
N ASN A 42 -21.97 -13.73 4.86
CA ASN A 42 -21.07 -14.71 4.29
C ASN A 42 -20.10 -13.96 3.38
N VAL A 43 -18.95 -13.58 3.94
CA VAL A 43 -17.90 -12.92 3.14
C VAL A 43 -17.42 -13.95 2.14
N SER A 44 -17.59 -13.67 0.83
CA SER A 44 -17.16 -14.61 -0.20
C SER A 44 -15.63 -14.72 -0.24
N PRO A 45 -15.09 -15.89 -0.62
CA PRO A 45 -13.64 -16.05 -0.80
C PRO A 45 -13.03 -14.99 -1.72
N GLU A 46 -13.70 -14.69 -2.83
CA GLU A 46 -13.28 -13.66 -3.78
C GLU A 46 -13.26 -12.27 -3.14
N GLY A 47 -14.25 -11.96 -2.33
CA GLY A 47 -14.34 -10.68 -1.60
C GLY A 47 -13.19 -10.50 -0.60
N ILE A 48 -12.77 -11.58 0.08
CA ILE A 48 -11.60 -11.58 0.97
C ILE A 48 -10.33 -11.28 0.15
N VAL A 49 -10.13 -11.98 -0.96
CA VAL A 49 -8.94 -11.82 -1.81
C VAL A 49 -8.89 -10.40 -2.39
N THR A 50 -10.01 -9.88 -2.93
CA THR A 50 -10.07 -8.53 -3.49
C THR A 50 -9.73 -7.45 -2.45
N LYS A 51 -10.27 -7.57 -1.24
CA LYS A 51 -9.95 -6.62 -0.15
C LYS A 51 -8.49 -6.71 0.29
N TYR A 52 -7.96 -7.92 0.38
CA TYR A 52 -6.54 -8.13 0.69
C TYR A 52 -5.64 -7.48 -0.35
N VAL A 53 -5.91 -7.72 -1.64
CA VAL A 53 -5.16 -7.12 -2.75
C VAL A 53 -5.19 -5.61 -2.69
N GLY A 54 -6.36 -4.99 -2.42
CA GLY A 54 -6.48 -3.55 -2.25
C GLY A 54 -5.63 -2.99 -1.11
N GLY A 55 -5.62 -3.67 0.05
CA GLY A 55 -4.76 -3.32 1.17
C GLY A 55 -3.27 -3.51 0.84
N ALA A 56 -2.91 -4.64 0.23
CA ALA A 56 -1.55 -4.96 -0.19
C ALA A 56 -0.99 -3.98 -1.22
N GLN A 57 -1.81 -3.47 -2.12
CA GLN A 57 -1.41 -2.43 -3.06
C GLN A 57 -1.02 -1.13 -2.34
N ASN A 58 -1.73 -0.74 -1.28
CA ASN A 58 -1.35 0.42 -0.47
C ASN A 58 -0.05 0.16 0.28
N VAL A 59 0.14 -1.03 0.86
CA VAL A 59 1.39 -1.41 1.52
C VAL A 59 2.56 -1.38 0.53
N ASN A 60 2.42 -1.97 -0.66
CA ASN A 60 3.47 -1.93 -1.67
C ASN A 60 3.81 -0.50 -2.14
N LYS A 61 2.81 0.39 -2.28
CA LYS A 61 3.06 1.81 -2.56
C LYS A 61 3.85 2.49 -1.44
N ALA A 62 3.51 2.17 -0.19
CA ALA A 62 4.24 2.65 0.97
C ALA A 62 5.70 2.20 0.94
N ASP A 63 5.92 0.89 0.72
CA ASP A 63 7.25 0.29 0.64
C ASP A 63 8.09 0.97 -0.44
N VAL A 64 7.55 1.13 -1.66
CA VAL A 64 8.25 1.84 -2.76
C VAL A 64 8.67 3.24 -2.35
N LYS A 65 7.78 4.01 -1.73
CA LYS A 65 8.06 5.39 -1.34
C LYS A 65 9.09 5.45 -0.22
N MET A 66 8.90 4.68 0.85
CA MET A 66 9.78 4.73 2.01
C MET A 66 11.17 4.17 1.70
N LEU A 67 11.25 3.03 1.00
CA LEU A 67 12.52 2.44 0.59
C LEU A 67 13.33 3.38 -0.31
N ARG A 68 12.70 4.00 -1.32
CA ARG A 68 13.37 5.00 -2.17
C ARG A 68 13.84 6.21 -1.39
N ALA A 69 13.03 6.69 -0.46
CA ALA A 69 13.35 7.85 0.35
C ALA A 69 14.60 7.64 1.21
N VAL A 70 14.83 6.41 1.69
CA VAL A 70 16.01 6.05 2.50
C VAL A 70 17.16 5.45 1.67
N GLY A 71 17.04 5.47 0.34
CA GLY A 71 18.09 5.05 -0.60
C GLY A 71 18.14 3.55 -0.92
N LEU A 72 17.17 2.75 -0.50
CA LEU A 72 17.05 1.32 -0.76
C LEU A 72 16.32 1.07 -2.09
N LYS A 73 17.00 1.36 -3.21
CA LYS A 73 16.39 1.36 -4.55
C LYS A 73 16.02 -0.02 -5.05
N GLU A 74 16.88 -1.02 -4.82
CA GLU A 74 16.65 -2.39 -5.29
C GLU A 74 15.44 -3.02 -4.61
N GLU A 75 15.29 -2.80 -3.32
CA GLU A 75 14.14 -3.24 -2.54
C GLU A 75 12.86 -2.54 -3.01
N ALA A 76 12.94 -1.23 -3.29
CA ALA A 76 11.83 -0.46 -3.80
C ALA A 76 11.36 -0.96 -5.19
N ASP A 77 12.31 -1.29 -6.06
CA ASP A 77 11.98 -1.80 -7.41
C ASP A 77 11.33 -3.19 -7.34
N ARG A 78 11.74 -4.04 -6.39
CA ARG A 78 11.06 -5.32 -6.10
C ARG A 78 9.64 -5.11 -5.61
N ALA A 79 9.43 -4.18 -4.69
CA ALA A 79 8.09 -3.84 -4.19
C ALA A 79 7.20 -3.26 -5.30
N GLU A 80 7.75 -2.44 -6.19
CA GLU A 80 7.02 -1.89 -7.34
C GLU A 80 6.62 -2.97 -8.34
N LEU A 81 7.51 -3.90 -8.64
CA LEU A 81 7.21 -5.04 -9.51
C LEU A 81 6.08 -5.89 -8.92
N GLN A 82 6.15 -6.16 -7.61
CA GLN A 82 5.11 -6.91 -6.91
C GLN A 82 3.77 -6.18 -6.92
N ALA A 83 3.75 -4.85 -6.73
CA ALA A 83 2.54 -4.05 -6.82
C ALA A 83 1.86 -4.16 -8.19
N LYS A 84 2.65 -4.23 -9.27
CA LYS A 84 2.15 -4.39 -10.65
C LYS A 84 1.61 -5.79 -10.93
N ASN A 85 2.20 -6.81 -10.31
CA ASN A 85 1.84 -8.21 -10.53
C ASN A 85 0.64 -8.66 -9.69
N LEU A 86 0.34 -7.95 -8.59
CA LEU A 86 -0.73 -8.31 -7.68
C LEU A 86 -2.08 -7.76 -8.19
N THR A 87 -2.94 -8.65 -8.67
CA THR A 87 -4.26 -8.33 -9.23
C THR A 87 -5.40 -8.94 -8.40
N GLU A 88 -6.63 -8.52 -8.65
CA GLU A 88 -7.83 -9.01 -7.93
C GLU A 88 -8.06 -10.52 -8.05
N GLY A 89 -7.56 -11.15 -9.13
CA GLY A 89 -7.61 -12.60 -9.33
C GLY A 89 -6.40 -13.34 -8.75
N ALA A 90 -5.72 -12.78 -7.76
CA ALA A 90 -4.49 -13.34 -7.20
C ALA A 90 -4.67 -14.77 -6.70
N THR A 91 -3.78 -15.64 -7.13
CA THR A 91 -3.67 -17.01 -6.63
C THR A 91 -2.99 -17.03 -5.26
N GLN A 92 -3.09 -18.15 -4.55
CA GLN A 92 -2.37 -18.33 -3.28
C GLN A 92 -0.87 -18.04 -3.45
N GLY A 93 -0.22 -18.56 -4.50
CA GLY A 93 1.20 -18.32 -4.76
C GLY A 93 1.52 -16.83 -4.96
N SER A 94 0.68 -16.09 -5.71
CA SER A 94 0.86 -14.63 -5.88
C SER A 94 0.72 -13.87 -4.55
N LEU A 95 -0.14 -14.35 -3.65
CA LEU A 95 -0.32 -13.75 -2.31
C LEU A 95 0.84 -14.09 -1.38
N GLU A 96 1.41 -15.29 -1.48
CA GLU A 96 2.62 -15.69 -0.77
C GLU A 96 3.82 -14.84 -1.18
N ASP A 97 4.01 -14.63 -2.49
CA ASP A 97 5.05 -13.75 -3.03
C ASP A 97 4.87 -12.31 -2.54
N ALA A 98 3.63 -11.80 -2.54
CA ALA A 98 3.32 -10.47 -2.03
C ALA A 98 3.66 -10.33 -0.54
N THR A 99 3.25 -11.30 0.28
CA THR A 99 3.55 -11.32 1.72
C THR A 99 5.06 -11.39 1.97
N LYS A 100 5.78 -12.16 1.17
CA LYS A 100 7.23 -12.25 1.26
C LYS A 100 7.89 -10.90 0.95
N VAL A 101 7.52 -10.24 -0.15
CA VAL A 101 8.06 -8.93 -0.52
C VAL A 101 7.77 -7.90 0.56
N GLN A 102 6.55 -7.84 1.12
CA GLN A 102 6.21 -6.95 2.23
C GLN A 102 7.07 -7.22 3.47
N THR A 103 7.31 -8.48 3.79
CA THR A 103 8.16 -8.87 4.93
C THR A 103 9.61 -8.45 4.71
N ASP A 104 10.16 -8.71 3.53
CA ASP A 104 11.52 -8.33 3.16
C ASP A 104 11.69 -6.80 3.17
N SER A 105 10.71 -6.05 2.63
CA SER A 105 10.67 -4.57 2.67
C SER A 105 10.65 -4.04 4.10
N SER A 106 9.77 -4.58 4.94
CA SER A 106 9.66 -4.20 6.35
C SER A 106 10.98 -4.42 7.09
N LYS A 107 11.64 -5.56 6.84
CA LYS A 107 12.94 -5.88 7.43
C LYS A 107 14.03 -4.91 6.96
N ALA A 108 14.13 -4.66 5.66
CA ALA A 108 15.10 -3.72 5.09
C ALA A 108 14.92 -2.30 5.64
N LEU A 109 13.67 -1.84 5.79
CA LEU A 109 13.38 -0.56 6.45
C LEU A 109 13.82 -0.53 7.91
N GLN A 110 13.51 -1.57 8.69
CA GLN A 110 13.92 -1.65 10.10
C GLN A 110 15.44 -1.68 10.27
N GLU A 111 16.15 -2.44 9.44
CA GLU A 111 17.62 -2.44 9.42
C GLU A 111 18.18 -1.06 9.08
N LYS A 112 17.57 -0.37 8.11
CA LYS A 112 17.96 0.99 7.74
C LYS A 112 17.70 1.98 8.88
N PHE A 113 16.57 1.89 9.57
CA PHE A 113 16.25 2.74 10.71
C PHE A 113 17.22 2.52 11.88
N ALA A 114 17.62 1.27 12.13
CA ALA A 114 18.61 0.94 13.16
C ALA A 114 19.98 1.53 12.86
N SER A 115 20.32 1.87 11.62
CA SER A 115 21.56 2.55 11.25
C SER A 115 21.62 4.01 11.71
N GLY A 116 20.51 4.57 12.23
CA GLY A 116 20.44 5.91 12.79
C GLY A 116 20.05 7.00 11.79
N LYS A 117 20.70 8.15 11.86
CA LYS A 117 20.38 9.27 10.97
C LYS A 117 20.73 8.95 9.52
N VAL A 118 19.79 9.25 8.64
CA VAL A 118 19.96 9.16 7.19
C VAL A 118 19.87 10.56 6.60
N GLU A 119 20.85 10.96 5.80
CA GLU A 119 20.78 12.22 5.07
C GLU A 119 19.69 12.12 4.01
N MET A 120 18.71 13.02 4.12
CA MET A 120 17.56 13.08 3.22
C MET A 120 17.30 14.54 2.83
N ASP A 121 17.13 14.75 1.54
CA ASP A 121 16.63 16.04 1.04
C ASP A 121 15.13 16.21 1.33
N GLU A 122 14.60 17.40 1.15
CA GLU A 122 13.18 17.69 1.45
C GLU A 122 12.22 16.86 0.58
N LYS A 123 12.63 16.49 -0.64
CA LYS A 123 11.85 15.61 -1.51
C LYS A 123 11.76 14.20 -0.94
N SER A 124 12.88 13.66 -0.50
CA SER A 124 12.96 12.33 0.13
C SER A 124 12.17 12.29 1.45
N LYS A 125 12.28 13.34 2.27
CA LYS A 125 11.48 13.47 3.51
C LYS A 125 9.99 13.46 3.22
N LYS A 126 9.54 14.26 2.23
CA LYS A 126 8.15 14.27 1.80
C LYS A 126 7.71 12.91 1.29
N GLN A 127 8.52 12.26 0.46
CA GLN A 127 8.23 10.93 -0.09
C GLN A 127 8.10 9.89 1.03
N PHE A 128 8.93 9.97 2.06
CA PHE A 128 8.85 9.11 3.25
C PHE A 128 7.53 9.33 4.02
N ALA A 129 7.17 10.60 4.26
CA ALA A 129 5.90 10.95 4.91
C ALA A 129 4.69 10.46 4.11
N ASP A 130 4.68 10.65 2.79
CA ASP A 130 3.63 10.14 1.90
C ASP A 130 3.57 8.59 1.93
N GLY A 131 4.70 7.91 2.11
CA GLY A 131 4.76 6.46 2.32
C GLY A 131 4.13 6.02 3.63
N MET A 132 4.35 6.76 4.73
CA MET A 132 3.69 6.47 6.01
C MET A 132 2.16 6.57 5.93
N VAL A 133 1.62 7.50 5.13
CA VAL A 133 0.17 7.59 4.88
C VAL A 133 -0.35 6.35 4.16
N ASP A 134 0.33 5.92 3.09
CA ASP A 134 -0.07 4.71 2.36
C ASP A 134 0.01 3.46 3.26
N LEU A 135 1.05 3.35 4.10
CA LEU A 135 1.19 2.25 5.05
C LEU A 135 0.06 2.23 6.08
N ALA A 136 -0.32 3.40 6.59
CA ALA A 136 -1.45 3.54 7.51
C ALA A 136 -2.76 3.07 6.85
N HIS A 137 -3.01 3.48 5.61
CA HIS A 137 -4.19 3.04 4.86
C HIS A 137 -4.20 1.52 4.61
N GLY A 138 -3.06 0.94 4.24
CA GLY A 138 -2.92 -0.50 4.07
C GLY A 138 -3.16 -1.28 5.36
N LEU A 139 -2.57 -0.81 6.46
CA LEU A 139 -2.76 -1.40 7.79
C LEU A 139 -4.22 -1.34 8.24
N LEU A 140 -4.88 -0.19 8.12
CA LEU A 140 -6.29 -0.03 8.48
C LEU A 140 -7.20 -0.91 7.61
N ALA A 141 -6.89 -1.07 6.32
CA ALA A 141 -7.61 -2.00 5.44
C ALA A 141 -7.49 -3.44 5.95
N TYR A 142 -6.31 -3.86 6.38
CA TYR A 142 -6.10 -5.21 6.95
C TYR A 142 -6.81 -5.39 8.29
N VAL A 143 -6.78 -4.39 9.17
CA VAL A 143 -7.54 -4.41 10.45
C VAL A 143 -9.03 -4.51 10.20
N GLY A 144 -9.58 -3.73 9.27
CA GLY A 144 -10.99 -3.80 8.87
C GLY A 144 -11.36 -5.18 8.34
N MET A 145 -10.55 -5.71 7.43
CA MET A 145 -10.76 -7.04 6.86
C MET A 145 -10.65 -8.16 7.90
N SER A 146 -9.76 -8.07 8.88
CA SER A 146 -9.62 -9.06 9.95
C SER A 146 -10.92 -9.21 10.75
N LYS A 147 -11.61 -8.11 11.02
CA LYS A 147 -12.92 -8.12 11.71
C LYS A 147 -13.99 -8.81 10.87
N GLU A 148 -14.01 -8.54 9.57
CA GLU A 148 -14.98 -9.15 8.65
C GLU A 148 -14.68 -10.62 8.39
N ALA A 149 -13.41 -10.97 8.24
CA ALA A 149 -12.96 -12.32 7.94
C ALA A 149 -13.03 -13.27 9.16
N SER A 150 -13.24 -12.76 10.37
CA SER A 150 -13.35 -13.57 11.60
C SER A 150 -14.48 -14.61 11.54
N GLY A 151 -15.52 -14.36 10.73
CA GLY A 151 -16.63 -15.29 10.47
C GLY A 151 -16.41 -16.23 9.28
N PHE A 152 -15.33 -16.08 8.53
CA PHE A 152 -15.08 -16.91 7.36
C PHE A 152 -14.66 -18.33 7.77
N LYS A 153 -15.47 -19.30 7.35
CA LYS A 153 -15.17 -20.73 7.51
C LYS A 153 -15.08 -21.32 6.10
N PRO A 154 -13.87 -21.72 5.66
CA PRO A 154 -13.76 -22.39 4.37
C PRO A 154 -14.60 -23.67 4.41
N ALA A 155 -15.52 -23.82 3.44
CA ALA A 155 -16.31 -25.04 3.34
C ALA A 155 -15.36 -26.20 2.99
N PRO A 156 -15.49 -27.37 3.62
CA PRO A 156 -14.62 -28.51 3.36
C PRO A 156 -14.65 -29.01 1.91
N THR A 157 -15.72 -28.66 1.18
CA THR A 157 -15.95 -29.02 -0.23
C THR A 157 -15.62 -27.92 -1.22
N ALA A 158 -15.24 -26.72 -0.75
CA ALA A 158 -14.92 -25.60 -1.63
C ALA A 158 -13.50 -25.76 -2.21
N ILE A 159 -13.36 -26.64 -3.20
CA ILE A 159 -12.10 -26.93 -3.91
C ILE A 159 -11.92 -25.92 -5.06
N GLY A 160 -11.95 -24.62 -4.74
CA GLY A 160 -11.68 -23.57 -5.73
C GLY A 160 -10.41 -22.80 -5.38
N SER A 161 -9.71 -22.28 -6.38
CA SER A 161 -8.50 -21.45 -6.18
C SER A 161 -8.76 -20.26 -5.27
N SER A 162 -9.91 -19.62 -5.37
CA SER A 162 -10.32 -18.48 -4.53
C SER A 162 -10.46 -18.88 -3.05
N SER A 163 -10.98 -20.07 -2.77
CA SER A 163 -11.12 -20.56 -1.39
C SER A 163 -9.77 -20.84 -0.72
N LEU A 164 -8.80 -21.36 -1.47
CA LEU A 164 -7.43 -21.55 -0.98
C LEU A 164 -6.73 -20.21 -0.73
N SER A 165 -6.87 -19.26 -1.67
CA SER A 165 -6.36 -17.90 -1.53
C SER A 165 -6.96 -17.18 -0.32
N ALA A 166 -8.29 -17.27 -0.13
CA ALA A 166 -8.98 -16.68 1.03
C ALA A 166 -8.54 -17.32 2.36
N ALA A 167 -8.41 -18.64 2.40
CA ALA A 167 -7.93 -19.34 3.59
C ALA A 167 -6.50 -18.93 3.95
N TYR A 168 -5.63 -18.77 2.96
CA TYR A 168 -4.29 -18.25 3.14
C TYR A 168 -4.31 -16.84 3.75
N VAL A 169 -5.09 -15.93 3.15
CA VAL A 169 -5.25 -14.55 3.66
C VAL A 169 -5.70 -14.56 5.12
N VAL A 170 -6.77 -15.25 5.44
CA VAL A 170 -7.31 -15.29 6.81
C VAL A 170 -6.28 -15.81 7.82
N LYS A 171 -5.50 -16.81 7.41
CA LYS A 171 -4.44 -17.39 8.25
C LYS A 171 -3.27 -16.41 8.50
N THR A 172 -2.85 -15.67 7.48
CA THR A 172 -1.65 -14.82 7.55
C THR A 172 -1.94 -13.38 7.98
N LEU A 173 -3.20 -12.95 7.90
CA LEU A 173 -3.61 -11.58 8.18
C LEU A 173 -3.22 -11.07 9.58
N PRO A 174 -3.35 -11.82 10.68
CA PRO A 174 -2.93 -11.35 12.01
C PRO A 174 -1.44 -11.02 12.09
N ASP A 175 -0.59 -11.86 11.51
CA ASP A 175 0.86 -11.65 11.48
C ASP A 175 1.23 -10.46 10.59
N SER A 176 0.53 -10.30 9.45
CA SER A 176 0.69 -9.14 8.57
C SER A 176 0.33 -7.84 9.29
N ILE A 177 -0.79 -7.78 10.01
CA ILE A 177 -1.21 -6.61 10.80
C ILE A 177 -0.14 -6.27 11.85
N LYS A 178 0.35 -7.25 12.59
CA LYS A 178 1.38 -7.07 13.61
C LYS A 178 2.68 -6.55 13.00
N SER A 179 3.12 -7.12 11.89
CA SER A 179 4.35 -6.72 11.20
C SER A 179 4.24 -5.28 10.67
N LEU A 180 3.15 -4.96 9.97
CA LEU A 180 2.92 -3.61 9.41
C LEU A 180 2.77 -2.57 10.52
N GLY A 181 2.09 -2.90 11.61
CA GLY A 181 1.97 -2.04 12.79
C GLY A 181 3.32 -1.73 13.42
N SER A 182 4.18 -2.74 13.56
CA SER A 182 5.56 -2.56 14.03
C SER A 182 6.37 -1.67 13.07
N THR A 183 6.24 -1.90 11.76
CA THR A 183 6.94 -1.10 10.74
C THR A 183 6.47 0.35 10.75
N LEU A 184 5.16 0.60 10.86
CA LEU A 184 4.62 1.96 10.95
C LEU A 184 5.12 2.69 12.20
N LYS A 185 5.12 2.02 13.36
CA LYS A 185 5.66 2.59 14.61
C LYS A 185 7.14 2.94 14.46
N SER A 186 7.95 2.03 13.95
CA SER A 186 9.38 2.28 13.71
C SER A 186 9.60 3.40 12.70
N SER A 187 8.74 3.52 11.67
CA SER A 187 8.79 4.61 10.71
C SER A 187 8.48 5.97 11.33
N ILE A 188 7.53 6.02 12.26
CA ILE A 188 7.21 7.24 13.01
C ILE A 188 8.39 7.67 13.89
N ASP A 189 9.02 6.73 14.59
CA ASP A 189 10.17 7.03 15.45
C ASP A 189 11.38 7.47 14.62
N PHE A 190 11.62 6.83 13.47
CA PHE A 190 12.62 7.25 12.50
C PHE A 190 12.33 8.66 11.95
N ALA A 191 11.08 8.95 11.60
CA ALA A 191 10.66 10.25 11.10
C ALA A 191 10.97 11.37 12.11
N LYS A 192 10.64 11.18 13.40
CA LYS A 192 10.95 12.12 14.47
C LYS A 192 12.47 12.35 14.60
N THR A 193 13.27 11.29 14.53
CA THR A 193 14.74 11.37 14.63
C THR A 193 15.37 12.13 13.46
N ASN A 194 14.75 12.06 12.27
CA ASN A 194 15.26 12.65 11.04
C ASN A 194 14.56 13.97 10.65
N ASN A 195 13.78 14.56 11.56
CA ASN A 195 13.00 15.78 11.31
C ASN A 195 12.09 15.67 10.06
N ILE A 196 11.41 14.54 9.95
CA ILE A 196 10.39 14.28 8.92
C ILE A 196 9.02 14.54 9.57
N PRO A 197 8.12 15.32 8.96
CA PRO A 197 6.77 15.48 9.48
C PRO A 197 6.04 14.14 9.61
N VAL A 198 5.46 13.86 10.76
CA VAL A 198 4.65 12.67 10.97
C VAL A 198 3.21 12.97 10.57
N PRO A 199 2.65 12.29 9.54
CA PRO A 199 1.27 12.47 9.14
C PRO A 199 0.30 12.04 10.25
N LYS A 200 -0.82 12.76 10.35
CA LYS A 200 -1.87 12.43 11.34
C LYS A 200 -2.43 11.03 11.12
N GLU A 201 -2.63 10.63 9.88
CA GLU A 201 -3.12 9.32 9.48
C GLU A 201 -2.23 8.19 10.01
N ALA A 202 -0.91 8.38 9.98
CA ALA A 202 0.05 7.42 10.50
C ALA A 202 -0.04 7.31 12.04
N ALA A 203 -0.19 8.44 12.72
CA ALA A 203 -0.36 8.46 14.18
C ALA A 203 -1.68 7.82 14.61
N ASP A 204 -2.78 8.14 13.91
CA ASP A 204 -4.11 7.58 14.19
C ASP A 204 -4.15 6.06 13.96
N ALA A 205 -3.51 5.56 12.89
CA ALA A 205 -3.49 4.14 12.57
C ALA A 205 -2.75 3.30 13.62
N THR A 206 -1.72 3.84 14.27
CA THR A 206 -1.04 3.14 15.36
C THR A 206 -1.89 2.98 16.62
N SER A 207 -2.93 3.81 16.77
CA SER A 207 -3.87 3.72 17.89
C SER A 207 -5.00 2.71 17.66
N ALA A 208 -5.12 2.19 16.43
CA ALA A 208 -6.17 1.26 16.02
C ALA A 208 -5.76 -0.23 16.14
N ILE A 209 -4.51 -0.53 16.55
CA ILE A 209 -3.91 -1.87 16.60
C ILE A 209 -3.48 -2.27 18.01
#